data_d7abf473c983cef4904c9e73150503be
#
_entry.id   d7abf473c983cef4904c9e73150503be
#
_cell.length_a   1.000
_cell.length_b   1.000
_cell.length_c   1.000
_cell.angle_alpha   90.00
_cell.angle_beta   90.00
_cell.angle_gamma   90.00
#
_symmetry.space_group_name_H-M   'P 1'
#
loop_
_entity.id
_entity.type
_entity.pdbx_description
1 polymer ?
#
loop_
_entity_poly.entity_id
_entity_poly.type
_entity_poly.pdbx_seq_one_letter_code
_entity_poly.pdbx_strand_id
1 'polypeptide(L)'
;MFTFNNFNFNVTDLDRSLDFYREALDLEPVRRKEADDGSFILVYLGDRRTTFRLELTWLRDHPQKYDLGECEFHLALKAEDYEAAYAKHKEMGCICFENPAMGIYFITDPDGYWIEIIP
;
A
#
# COMPACT_ATOMS: atom_id res chain seq x y z
N MET A 1 -7.22 22.39 -15.31
CA MET A 1 -7.58 21.94 -13.94
C MET A 1 -7.24 20.48 -13.76
N PHE A 2 -6.80 20.05 -12.57
CA PHE A 2 -6.33 18.69 -12.32
C PHE A 2 -6.95 18.14 -11.04
N THR A 3 -7.16 16.81 -11.00
CA THR A 3 -7.66 16.13 -9.81
C THR A 3 -6.75 14.96 -9.48
N PHE A 4 -6.66 14.60 -8.19
CA PHE A 4 -5.92 13.40 -7.78
C PHE A 4 -6.59 12.16 -8.36
N ASN A 5 -5.78 11.22 -8.86
CA ASN A 5 -6.28 9.99 -9.45
C ASN A 5 -5.75 8.75 -8.73
N ASN A 6 -4.44 8.55 -8.73
CA ASN A 6 -3.82 7.37 -8.13
C ASN A 6 -2.37 7.64 -7.75
N PHE A 7 -1.83 6.74 -6.95
CA PHE A 7 -0.41 6.69 -6.62
C PHE A 7 0.09 5.27 -6.85
N ASN A 8 1.29 5.10 -7.39
CA ASN A 8 1.81 3.79 -7.76
C ASN A 8 2.94 3.32 -6.85
N PHE A 9 2.86 2.06 -6.43
CA PHE A 9 3.98 1.31 -5.88
C PHE A 9 4.34 0.18 -6.83
N ASN A 10 5.62 0.08 -7.22
CA ASN A 10 6.10 -1.12 -7.89
C ASN A 10 6.35 -2.21 -6.85
N VAL A 11 5.88 -3.42 -7.13
CA VAL A 11 5.94 -4.55 -6.18
C VAL A 11 6.65 -5.74 -6.81
N THR A 12 7.37 -6.51 -5.99
CA THR A 12 8.12 -7.68 -6.47
C THR A 12 7.27 -8.96 -6.51
N ASP A 13 6.27 -9.05 -5.65
CA ASP A 13 5.36 -10.20 -5.57
C ASP A 13 3.93 -9.68 -5.47
N LEU A 14 3.23 -9.68 -6.60
CA LEU A 14 1.91 -9.07 -6.68
C LEU A 14 0.89 -9.73 -5.74
N ASP A 15 0.83 -11.05 -5.72
CA ASP A 15 -0.15 -11.76 -4.89
C ASP A 15 0.07 -11.50 -3.41
N ARG A 16 1.32 -11.48 -2.97
CA ARG A 16 1.70 -11.16 -1.60
C ARG A 16 1.28 -9.73 -1.23
N SER A 17 1.51 -8.79 -2.13
CA SER A 17 1.11 -7.40 -1.90
C SER A 17 -0.40 -7.23 -1.87
N LEU A 18 -1.14 -7.90 -2.78
CA LEU A 18 -2.60 -7.87 -2.78
C LEU A 18 -3.16 -8.41 -1.46
N ASP A 19 -2.63 -9.52 -0.96
CA ASP A 19 -3.04 -10.09 0.31
C ASP A 19 -2.77 -9.13 1.47
N PHE A 20 -1.60 -8.49 1.47
CA PHE A 20 -1.24 -7.52 2.51
C PHE A 20 -2.21 -6.34 2.53
N TYR A 21 -2.45 -5.72 1.39
CA TYR A 21 -3.32 -4.53 1.33
C TYR A 21 -4.77 -4.84 1.66
N ARG A 22 -5.25 -6.03 1.32
CA ARG A 22 -6.58 -6.47 1.73
C ARG A 22 -6.64 -6.68 3.25
N GLU A 23 -5.69 -7.41 3.80
CA GLU A 23 -5.67 -7.74 5.23
C GLU A 23 -5.39 -6.53 6.11
N ALA A 24 -4.37 -5.74 5.77
CA ALA A 24 -3.95 -4.61 6.60
C ALA A 24 -4.85 -3.39 6.47
N LEU A 25 -5.37 -3.11 5.27
CA LEU A 25 -5.98 -1.81 4.96
C LEU A 25 -7.37 -1.92 4.33
N ASP A 26 -7.95 -3.11 4.21
CA ASP A 26 -9.27 -3.35 3.61
C ASP A 26 -9.37 -2.82 2.16
N LEU A 27 -8.25 -2.76 1.45
CA LEU A 27 -8.23 -2.31 0.06
C LEU A 27 -8.50 -3.47 -0.88
N GLU A 28 -9.39 -3.25 -1.84
CA GLU A 28 -9.84 -4.28 -2.78
C GLU A 28 -9.47 -3.92 -4.22
N PRO A 29 -9.11 -4.93 -5.04
CA PRO A 29 -8.89 -4.67 -6.47
C PRO A 29 -10.16 -4.18 -7.15
N VAL A 30 -10.05 -3.05 -7.87
CA VAL A 30 -11.16 -2.48 -8.64
C VAL A 30 -10.91 -2.50 -10.13
N ARG A 31 -9.65 -2.67 -10.55
CA ARG A 31 -9.26 -2.77 -11.94
C ARG A 31 -7.95 -3.52 -12.08
N ARG A 32 -7.84 -4.35 -13.10
CA ARG A 32 -6.61 -5.08 -13.44
C ARG A 32 -6.32 -4.96 -14.93
N LYS A 33 -5.07 -4.73 -15.27
CA LYS A 33 -4.60 -4.72 -16.64
C LYS A 33 -3.32 -5.53 -16.76
N GLU A 34 -3.28 -6.43 -17.74
CA GLU A 34 -2.10 -7.23 -18.02
C GLU A 34 -1.60 -6.92 -19.43
N ALA A 35 -0.28 -6.87 -19.59
CA ALA A 35 0.32 -6.76 -20.90
C ALA A 35 0.08 -8.04 -21.71
N ASP A 36 -0.13 -7.91 -23.03
CA ASP A 36 -0.36 -9.05 -23.90
C ASP A 36 0.80 -10.05 -23.88
N ASP A 37 2.02 -9.57 -23.71
CA ASP A 37 3.24 -10.38 -23.65
C ASP A 37 3.60 -10.84 -22.21
N GLY A 38 2.78 -10.51 -21.22
CA GLY A 38 3.03 -10.85 -19.83
C GLY A 38 4.09 -10.00 -19.14
N SER A 39 4.56 -8.92 -19.77
CA SER A 39 5.67 -8.10 -19.25
C SER A 39 5.31 -7.28 -18.02
N PHE A 40 4.03 -6.95 -17.82
CA PHE A 40 3.58 -6.21 -16.64
C PHE A 40 2.15 -6.59 -16.25
N ILE A 41 1.84 -6.36 -14.99
CA ILE A 41 0.48 -6.41 -14.45
C ILE A 41 0.28 -5.17 -13.59
N LEU A 42 -0.81 -4.46 -13.83
CA LEU A 42 -1.25 -3.33 -13.01
C LEU A 42 -2.52 -3.73 -12.27
N VAL A 43 -2.59 -3.46 -10.98
CA VAL A 43 -3.80 -3.65 -10.18
C VAL A 43 -4.08 -2.36 -9.42
N TYR A 44 -5.29 -1.82 -9.59
CA TYR A 44 -5.74 -0.63 -8.88
C TYR A 44 -6.57 -1.07 -7.69
N LEU A 45 -6.19 -0.62 -6.49
CA LEU A 45 -6.87 -0.91 -5.24
C LEU A 45 -7.73 0.28 -4.84
N GLY A 46 -8.94 0.01 -4.38
CA GLY A 46 -9.88 1.03 -3.92
C GLY A 46 -10.28 0.82 -2.48
N ASP A 47 -10.70 1.91 -1.82
CA ASP A 47 -11.14 1.93 -0.42
C ASP A 47 -12.67 1.88 -0.26
N ARG A 48 -13.41 1.83 -1.37
CA ARG A 48 -14.88 1.83 -1.41
C ARG A 48 -15.53 3.12 -0.90
N ARG A 49 -14.76 4.17 -0.70
CA ARG A 49 -15.26 5.46 -0.20
C ARG A 49 -14.86 6.62 -1.08
N THR A 50 -13.63 6.65 -1.55
CA THR A 50 -13.13 7.72 -2.41
C THR A 50 -12.88 7.21 -3.82
N THR A 51 -12.58 8.11 -4.74
CA THR A 51 -12.21 7.76 -6.12
C THR A 51 -10.69 7.57 -6.27
N PHE A 52 -9.91 7.90 -5.24
CA PHE A 52 -8.46 7.73 -5.27
C PHE A 52 -8.11 6.23 -5.28
N ARG A 53 -7.06 5.86 -5.99
CA ARG A 53 -6.64 4.47 -6.11
C ARG A 53 -5.17 4.32 -5.79
N LEU A 54 -4.83 3.21 -5.16
CA LEU A 54 -3.45 2.76 -5.04
C LEU A 54 -3.20 1.79 -6.19
N GLU A 55 -2.27 2.14 -7.07
CA GLU A 55 -1.85 1.30 -8.18
C GLU A 55 -0.67 0.45 -7.75
N LEU A 56 -0.75 -0.88 -7.95
CA LEU A 56 0.37 -1.78 -7.78
C LEU A 56 0.84 -2.21 -9.16
N THR A 57 2.12 -2.02 -9.45
CA THR A 57 2.72 -2.44 -10.71
C THR A 57 3.70 -3.57 -10.48
N TRP A 58 3.45 -4.70 -11.14
CA TRP A 58 4.39 -5.81 -11.18
C TRP A 58 5.04 -5.89 -12.56
N LEU A 59 6.38 -6.00 -12.59
CA LEU A 59 7.16 -6.11 -13.83
C LEU A 59 7.86 -7.45 -13.86
N ARG A 60 7.55 -8.27 -14.89
CA ARG A 60 8.16 -9.60 -15.06
C ARG A 60 9.68 -9.56 -15.05
N ASP A 61 10.26 -8.56 -15.70
CA ASP A 61 11.70 -8.48 -15.92
C ASP A 61 12.43 -7.69 -14.82
N HIS A 62 11.76 -7.45 -13.69
CA HIS A 62 12.36 -6.81 -12.51
C HIS A 62 12.18 -7.71 -11.28
N PRO A 63 12.93 -8.82 -11.18
CA PRO A 63 12.80 -9.74 -10.05
C PRO A 63 13.47 -9.26 -8.77
N GLN A 64 14.39 -8.30 -8.86
CA GLN A 64 15.16 -7.80 -7.73
C GLN A 64 14.34 -6.81 -6.89
N LYS A 65 14.76 -6.66 -5.64
CA LYS A 65 14.16 -5.69 -4.72
C LYS A 65 14.30 -4.26 -5.29
N TYR A 66 13.26 -3.45 -5.10
CA TYR A 66 13.31 -2.03 -5.46
C TYR A 66 14.15 -1.25 -4.45
N ASP A 67 14.97 -0.33 -4.96
CA ASP A 67 15.75 0.60 -4.15
C ASP A 67 14.86 1.81 -3.83
N LEU A 68 14.43 1.91 -2.58
CA LEU A 68 13.56 2.99 -2.12
C LEU A 68 14.36 4.19 -1.60
N GLY A 69 15.68 4.16 -1.71
CA GLY A 69 16.55 5.20 -1.19
C GLY A 69 16.40 5.34 0.32
N GLU A 70 16.28 6.54 0.80
CA GLU A 70 16.04 6.81 2.22
C GLU A 70 14.58 6.58 2.63
N CYS A 71 13.70 6.29 1.67
CA CYS A 71 12.26 6.10 1.88
C CYS A 71 11.60 7.29 2.58
N GLU A 72 11.93 8.50 2.13
CA GLU A 72 11.43 9.76 2.68
C GLU A 72 10.07 10.17 2.11
N PHE A 73 9.29 9.21 1.67
CA PHE A 73 7.95 9.41 1.18
C PHE A 73 7.04 8.32 1.74
N HIS A 74 5.77 8.61 1.85
CA HIS A 74 4.80 7.64 2.33
C HIS A 74 3.39 7.99 1.86
N LEU A 75 2.53 6.99 1.85
CA LEU A 75 1.09 7.12 1.66
C LEU A 75 0.45 7.16 3.05
N ALA A 76 -0.55 8.00 3.24
CA ALA A 76 -1.27 8.07 4.50
C ALA A 76 -2.72 7.61 4.31
N LEU A 77 -3.21 6.80 5.24
CA LEU A 77 -4.61 6.40 5.30
C LEU A 77 -5.19 6.75 6.67
N LYS A 78 -6.42 7.23 6.65
CA LYS A 78 -7.16 7.52 7.86
C LYS A 78 -7.91 6.27 8.31
N ALA A 79 -7.71 5.87 9.56
CA ALA A 79 -8.43 4.74 10.14
C ALA A 79 -9.76 5.22 10.72
N GLU A 80 -10.83 4.51 10.40
CA GLU A 80 -12.15 4.79 10.98
C GLU A 80 -12.16 4.44 12.48
N ASP A 81 -11.57 3.30 12.83
CA ASP A 81 -11.33 2.88 14.20
C ASP A 81 -9.82 2.72 14.41
N TYR A 82 -9.19 3.77 14.87
CA TYR A 82 -7.73 3.86 15.01
C TYR A 82 -7.19 2.80 15.98
N GLU A 83 -7.86 2.60 17.11
CA GLU A 83 -7.36 1.64 18.12
C GLU A 83 -7.46 0.21 17.61
N ALA A 84 -8.54 -0.14 16.92
CA ALA A 84 -8.69 -1.46 16.30
C ALA A 84 -7.66 -1.67 15.19
N ALA A 85 -7.39 -0.65 14.39
CA ALA A 85 -6.34 -0.69 13.36
C ALA A 85 -4.96 -0.94 13.97
N TYR A 86 -4.64 -0.23 15.05
CA TYR A 86 -3.38 -0.41 15.76
C TYR A 86 -3.21 -1.84 16.28
N ALA A 87 -4.23 -2.37 16.94
CA ALA A 87 -4.20 -3.74 17.47
C ALA A 87 -3.99 -4.77 16.36
N LYS A 88 -4.68 -4.61 15.25
CA LYS A 88 -4.56 -5.47 14.06
C LYS A 88 -3.14 -5.43 13.48
N HIS A 89 -2.62 -4.24 13.26
CA HIS A 89 -1.29 -4.08 12.67
C HIS A 89 -0.19 -4.56 13.60
N LYS A 90 -0.38 -4.41 14.92
CA LYS A 90 0.54 -4.96 15.91
C LYS A 90 0.54 -6.49 15.86
N GLU A 91 -0.62 -7.12 15.79
CA GLU A 91 -0.73 -8.57 15.66
C GLU A 91 -0.11 -9.07 14.35
N MET A 92 -0.29 -8.34 13.25
CA MET A 92 0.33 -8.66 11.96
C MET A 92 1.86 -8.48 11.99
N GLY A 93 2.41 -7.75 12.96
CA GLY A 93 3.84 -7.48 13.06
C GLY A 93 4.35 -6.52 12.00
N CYS A 94 3.50 -5.68 11.43
CA CYS A 94 3.89 -4.78 10.34
C CYS A 94 4.15 -3.33 10.76
N ILE A 95 3.99 -2.99 12.04
CA ILE A 95 4.29 -1.63 12.53
C ILE A 95 5.80 -1.43 12.51
N CYS A 96 6.25 -0.36 11.85
CA CYS A 96 7.68 -0.05 11.73
C CYS A 96 8.09 1.20 12.50
N PHE A 97 7.17 2.08 12.82
CA PHE A 97 7.46 3.30 13.58
C PHE A 97 6.20 3.79 14.28
N GLU A 98 6.37 4.25 15.52
CA GLU A 98 5.28 4.86 16.29
C GLU A 98 5.65 6.26 16.71
N ASN A 99 4.70 7.18 16.60
CA ASN A 99 4.87 8.57 17.06
C ASN A 99 3.72 8.93 18.00
N PRO A 100 3.82 8.57 19.30
CA PRO A 100 2.75 8.82 20.26
C PRO A 100 2.44 10.30 20.47
N ALA A 101 3.45 11.16 20.31
CA ALA A 101 3.26 12.59 20.47
C ALA A 101 2.31 13.17 19.43
N MET A 102 2.33 12.63 18.20
CA MET A 102 1.41 13.02 17.13
C MET A 102 0.17 12.13 17.06
N GLY A 103 0.15 11.00 17.77
CA GLY A 103 -0.96 10.08 17.74
C GLY A 103 -1.08 9.32 16.42
N ILE A 104 0.06 9.00 15.79
CA ILE A 104 0.13 8.30 14.53
C ILE A 104 1.13 7.14 14.60
N TYR A 105 1.06 6.22 13.64
CA TYR A 105 2.07 5.19 13.46
C TYR A 105 2.22 4.85 11.97
N PHE A 106 3.28 4.13 11.65
CA PHE A 106 3.56 3.68 10.30
C PHE A 106 3.63 2.16 10.25
N ILE A 107 3.16 1.60 9.14
CA ILE A 107 3.34 0.18 8.82
C ILE A 107 4.19 0.07 7.56
N THR A 108 4.86 -1.08 7.38
CA THR A 108 5.56 -1.38 6.14
C THR A 108 4.81 -2.46 5.36
N ASP A 109 4.76 -2.28 4.04
CA ASP A 109 4.25 -3.29 3.14
C ASP A 109 5.35 -4.34 2.82
N PRO A 110 5.05 -5.41 2.04
CA PRO A 110 6.05 -6.44 1.73
C PRO A 110 7.30 -5.95 1.01
N ASP A 111 7.23 -4.82 0.30
CA ASP A 111 8.38 -4.25 -0.41
C ASP A 111 9.11 -3.17 0.39
N GLY A 112 8.65 -2.86 1.59
CA GLY A 112 9.27 -1.87 2.47
C GLY A 112 8.71 -0.47 2.34
N TYR A 113 7.65 -0.26 1.58
CA TYR A 113 6.98 1.04 1.51
C TYR A 113 6.32 1.37 2.85
N TRP A 114 6.50 2.60 3.28
CA TRP A 114 5.91 3.07 4.53
C TRP A 114 4.52 3.63 4.28
N ILE A 115 3.61 3.27 5.16
CA ILE A 115 2.22 3.74 5.11
C ILE A 115 1.88 4.30 6.48
N GLU A 116 1.49 5.57 6.51
CA GLU A 116 1.09 6.27 7.74
C GLU A 116 -0.37 5.97 8.04
N ILE A 117 -0.65 5.66 9.30
CA ILE A 117 -2.01 5.46 9.79
C ILE A 117 -2.35 6.61 10.72
N ILE A 118 -3.39 7.35 10.36
CA ILE A 118 -3.87 8.50 11.12
C ILE A 118 -5.29 8.25 11.64
N PRO A 119 -5.64 8.87 12.78
CA PRO A 119 -6.99 8.76 13.33
C PRO A 119 -8.05 9.53 12.53
#